data_741ce746afd96aabe50774e4f4ce332f
#
_entry.id   741ce746afd96aabe50774e4f4ce332f
#
_cell.length_a   1.000
_cell.length_b   1.000
_cell.length_c   1.000
_cell.angle_alpha   90.00
_cell.angle_beta   90.00
_cell.angle_gamma   90.00
#
_symmetry.space_group_name_H-M   'P 1'
#
loop_
_entity.id
_entity.type
_entity.pdbx_description
1 polymer ?
#
loop_
_entity_poly.entity_id
_entity_poly.type
_entity_poly.pdbx_seq_one_letter_code
_entity_poly.pdbx_strand_id
1 'polypeptide(L)'
;MKFHVYSAKYFEEEDVHKHYADRLNKVGKVSYYCERNTGNPIIELELSSLEDLITLSTELCVSLKLSRPYNEGEPFQLWIVDGYME
;
A
#
# COMPACT_ATOMS: atom_id res chain seq x y z
N MET A 1 -0.52 3.34 -12.39
CA MET A 1 -1.08 2.12 -11.76
C MET A 1 -1.42 2.44 -10.31
N LYS A 2 -2.60 2.05 -9.90
CA LYS A 2 -3.08 2.31 -8.55
C LYS A 2 -3.11 1.03 -7.72
N PHE A 3 -2.79 1.15 -6.45
CA PHE A 3 -2.81 0.07 -5.49
C PHE A 3 -3.47 0.53 -4.20
N HIS A 4 -4.16 -0.38 -3.53
CA HIS A 4 -4.59 -0.16 -2.16
C HIS A 4 -3.54 -0.77 -1.23
N VAL A 5 -3.02 0.02 -0.30
CA VAL A 5 -1.87 -0.37 0.51
C VAL A 5 -2.33 -0.91 1.87
N TYR A 6 -1.82 -2.07 2.21
CA TYR A 6 -2.05 -2.73 3.50
C TYR A 6 -0.70 -3.12 4.11
N SER A 7 -0.70 -3.38 5.39
CA SER A 7 0.48 -3.87 6.10
C SER A 7 0.14 -5.15 6.84
N ALA A 8 1.03 -6.13 6.80
CA ALA A 8 0.90 -7.33 7.60
C ALA A 8 1.15 -7.07 9.09
N LYS A 9 1.83 -5.98 9.40
CA LYS A 9 2.19 -5.60 10.77
C LYS A 9 1.17 -4.64 11.40
N TYR A 10 0.65 -3.71 10.61
CA TYR A 10 -0.26 -2.67 11.10
C TYR A 10 -1.64 -2.87 10.50
N PHE A 11 -2.63 -3.14 11.34
CA PHE A 11 -4.00 -3.40 10.89
C PHE A 11 -4.79 -2.12 10.64
N GLU A 12 -4.42 -1.03 11.31
CA GLU A 12 -5.10 0.25 11.16
C GLU A 12 -4.40 1.09 10.10
N GLU A 13 -5.16 1.67 9.18
CA GLU A 13 -4.61 2.52 8.13
C GLU A 13 -3.88 3.74 8.69
N GLU A 14 -4.31 4.25 9.84
CA GLU A 14 -3.61 5.35 10.51
C GLU A 14 -2.18 4.98 10.86
N ASP A 15 -1.95 3.74 11.30
CA ASP A 15 -0.60 3.26 11.61
C ASP A 15 0.22 3.04 10.35
N VAL A 16 -0.41 2.53 9.29
CA VAL A 16 0.27 2.39 7.99
C VAL A 16 0.68 3.78 7.48
N HIS A 17 -0.21 4.75 7.58
CA HIS A 17 0.09 6.13 7.20
C HIS A 17 1.27 6.68 8.02
N LYS A 18 1.18 6.57 9.32
CA LYS A 18 2.20 7.10 10.24
C LYS A 18 3.59 6.54 9.96
N HIS A 19 3.68 5.25 9.67
CA HIS A 19 4.97 4.58 9.51
C HIS A 19 5.52 4.60 8.09
N TYR A 20 4.66 4.72 7.09
CA TYR A 20 5.08 4.53 5.71
C TYR A 20 4.78 5.68 4.74
N ALA A 21 3.87 6.61 5.09
CA ALA A 21 3.41 7.62 4.14
C ALA A 21 4.52 8.42 3.50
N ASP A 22 5.48 8.89 4.29
CA ASP A 22 6.58 9.70 3.77
C ASP A 22 7.43 8.94 2.76
N ARG A 23 7.69 7.66 3.05
CA ARG A 23 8.48 6.81 2.16
C ARG A 23 7.70 6.41 0.91
N LEU A 24 6.40 6.15 1.05
CA LEU A 24 5.53 5.89 -0.09
C LEU A 24 5.49 7.10 -1.02
N ASN A 25 5.42 8.30 -0.46
CA ASN A 25 5.38 9.54 -1.25
C ASN A 25 6.67 9.81 -2.02
N LYS A 26 7.79 9.25 -1.61
CA LYS A 26 9.05 9.38 -2.34
C LYS A 26 9.04 8.63 -3.66
N VAL A 27 8.23 7.58 -3.76
CA VAL A 27 8.22 6.70 -4.93
C VAL A 27 6.99 6.93 -5.79
N GLY A 28 5.85 7.23 -5.18
CA GLY A 28 4.60 7.41 -5.88
C GLY A 28 3.75 8.50 -5.25
N LYS A 29 2.50 8.56 -5.67
CA LYS A 29 1.53 9.52 -5.16
C LYS A 29 0.58 8.83 -4.19
N VAL A 30 0.56 9.27 -2.94
CA VAL A 30 -0.32 8.74 -1.90
C VAL A 30 -1.57 9.59 -1.81
N SER A 31 -2.73 8.92 -1.76
CA SER A 31 -4.01 9.56 -1.50
C SER A 31 -4.83 8.68 -0.56
N TYR A 32 -5.94 9.22 -0.09
CA TYR A 32 -6.83 8.54 0.85
C TYR A 32 -8.24 8.57 0.33
N TYR A 33 -8.97 7.50 0.60
CA TYR A 33 -10.40 7.54 0.45
C TYR A 33 -11.05 6.62 1.51
N CYS A 34 -12.32 6.82 1.74
CA CYS A 34 -13.08 5.98 2.66
C CYS A 34 -13.88 4.95 1.87
N GLU A 35 -13.79 3.70 2.27
CA GLU A 35 -14.60 2.65 1.69
C GLU A 35 -16.08 2.91 2.01
N ARG A 36 -16.95 2.84 0.99
CA ARG A 36 -18.35 3.20 1.13
C ARG A 36 -19.11 2.35 2.14
N ASN A 37 -18.80 1.05 2.20
CA ASN A 37 -19.56 0.12 3.02
C ASN A 37 -19.13 0.13 4.49
N THR A 38 -17.86 0.38 4.74
CA THR A 38 -17.31 0.29 6.09
C THR A 38 -16.91 1.64 6.66
N GLY A 39 -16.73 2.65 5.79
CA GLY A 39 -16.22 3.94 6.21
C GLY A 39 -14.75 3.93 6.59
N ASN A 40 -14.06 2.80 6.44
CA ASN A 40 -12.65 2.69 6.78
C ASN A 40 -11.79 3.45 5.78
N PRO A 41 -10.79 4.21 6.25
CA PRO A 41 -9.86 4.86 5.34
C PRO A 41 -8.99 3.82 4.63
N ILE A 42 -8.73 4.06 3.35
CA ILE A 42 -7.83 3.22 2.56
C ILE A 42 -6.77 4.11 1.96
N ILE A 43 -5.53 3.66 2.03
CA ILE A 43 -4.41 4.34 1.39
C ILE A 43 -4.34 3.88 -0.05
N GLU A 44 -4.41 4.82 -0.98
CA GLU A 44 -4.24 4.56 -2.41
C GLU A 44 -2.89 5.08 -2.83
N LEU A 45 -2.10 4.22 -3.47
CA LEU A 45 -0.79 4.58 -3.99
C LEU A 45 -0.82 4.47 -5.51
N GLU A 46 -0.44 5.55 -6.18
CA GLU A 46 -0.29 5.55 -7.64
C GLU A 46 1.17 5.53 -8.01
N LEU A 47 1.56 4.55 -8.81
CA LEU A 47 2.92 4.39 -9.33
C LEU A 47 2.92 4.57 -10.85
N SER A 48 4.04 5.07 -11.38
CA SER A 48 4.19 5.30 -12.81
C SER A 48 4.53 4.03 -13.59
N SER A 49 5.21 3.08 -12.95
CA SER A 49 5.65 1.85 -13.61
C SER A 49 5.81 0.73 -12.60
N LEU A 50 5.94 -0.50 -13.11
CA LEU A 50 6.23 -1.68 -12.25
C LEU A 50 7.61 -1.59 -11.62
N GLU A 51 8.55 -0.89 -12.24
CA GLU A 51 9.89 -0.69 -11.65
C GLU A 51 9.81 0.07 -10.34
N ASP A 52 8.80 0.92 -10.18
CA ASP A 52 8.61 1.65 -8.94
C ASP A 52 8.31 0.72 -7.75
N LEU A 53 7.79 -0.48 -8.00
CA LEU A 53 7.61 -1.48 -6.94
C LEU A 53 8.96 -1.96 -6.40
N ILE A 54 9.94 -2.11 -7.27
CA ILE A 54 11.31 -2.49 -6.86
C ILE A 54 11.93 -1.36 -6.05
N THR A 55 11.79 -0.13 -6.53
CA THR A 55 12.27 1.06 -5.83
C THR A 55 11.60 1.18 -4.46
N LEU A 56 10.31 0.93 -4.40
CA LEU A 56 9.53 1.01 -3.15
C LEU A 56 10.00 -0.04 -2.14
N SER A 57 10.20 -1.28 -2.58
CA SER A 57 10.72 -2.34 -1.71
C SER A 57 12.08 -1.97 -1.13
N THR A 58 12.94 -1.37 -1.96
CA THR A 58 14.27 -0.94 -1.54
C THR A 58 14.17 0.23 -0.53
N GLU A 59 13.33 1.21 -0.83
CA GLU A 59 13.16 2.37 0.06
C GLU A 59 12.60 1.99 1.42
N LEU A 60 11.65 1.06 1.46
CA LEU A 60 11.05 0.60 2.70
C LEU A 60 11.88 -0.47 3.42
N CYS A 61 12.84 -1.08 2.71
CA CYS A 61 13.64 -2.22 3.20
C CYS A 61 12.74 -3.40 3.62
N VAL A 62 11.71 -3.66 2.85
CA VAL A 62 10.72 -4.70 3.14
C VAL A 62 10.35 -5.47 1.87
N SER A 63 9.77 -6.63 2.07
CA SER A 63 9.16 -7.37 0.98
C SER A 63 7.75 -6.83 0.70
N LEU A 64 7.35 -6.89 -0.56
CA LEU A 64 6.01 -6.50 -0.99
C LEU A 64 5.29 -7.71 -1.56
N LYS A 65 3.99 -7.77 -1.33
CA LYS A 65 3.14 -8.83 -1.86
C LYS A 65 1.96 -8.20 -2.60
N LEU A 66 1.70 -8.66 -3.81
CA LEU A 66 0.52 -8.25 -4.57
C LEU A 66 -0.57 -9.29 -4.39
N SER A 67 -1.78 -8.81 -4.14
CA SER A 67 -2.95 -9.66 -4.05
C SER A 67 -4.05 -9.10 -4.95
N ARG A 68 -4.87 -9.99 -5.50
CA ARG A 68 -6.00 -9.57 -6.30
C ARG A 68 -7.03 -8.86 -5.42
N PRO A 69 -7.76 -7.86 -5.97
CA PRO A 69 -8.80 -7.19 -5.21
C PRO A 69 -9.97 -8.13 -4.92
N TYR A 70 -10.74 -7.82 -3.89
CA TYR A 70 -11.97 -8.57 -3.60
C TYR A 70 -13.02 -8.41 -4.68
N ASN A 71 -13.13 -7.20 -5.25
CA ASN A 71 -14.11 -6.89 -6.26
C ASN A 71 -13.40 -6.58 -7.58
N GLU A 72 -13.96 -7.11 -8.67
CA GLU A 72 -13.45 -6.83 -10.01
C GLU A 72 -13.49 -5.33 -10.28
N GLY A 73 -12.45 -4.82 -10.92
CA GLY A 73 -12.35 -3.40 -11.24
C GLY A 73 -11.70 -2.54 -10.17
N GLU A 74 -11.50 -3.05 -8.97
CA GLU A 74 -10.77 -2.34 -7.93
C GLU A 74 -9.26 -2.47 -8.11
N PRO A 75 -8.47 -1.54 -7.55
CA PRO A 75 -7.01 -1.66 -7.57
C PRO A 75 -6.53 -2.92 -6.86
N PHE A 76 -5.40 -3.46 -7.31
CA PHE A 76 -4.75 -4.57 -6.62
C PHE A 76 -4.33 -4.13 -5.22
N GLN A 77 -4.29 -5.10 -4.33
CA GLN A 77 -3.80 -4.89 -2.98
C GLN A 77 -2.29 -4.99 -2.97
N LEU A 78 -1.63 -4.02 -2.36
CA LEU A 78 -0.20 -4.01 -2.15
C LEU A 78 0.07 -4.18 -0.65
N TRP A 79 0.61 -5.33 -0.27
CA TRP A 79 0.87 -5.65 1.12
C TRP A 79 2.34 -5.41 1.45
N ILE A 80 2.57 -4.63 2.51
CA ILE A 80 3.90 -4.42 3.06
C ILE A 80 4.17 -5.53 4.07
N VAL A 81 5.18 -6.34 3.75
CA VAL A 81 5.61 -7.46 4.61
C VAL A 81 7.00 -7.09 5.13
N ASP A 82 7.06 -6.51 6.29
CA ASP A 82 8.28 -5.87 6.82
C ASP A 82 9.06 -6.76 7.79
N GLY A 83 9.28 -7.99 7.39
CA GLY A 83 10.06 -8.95 8.17
C GLY A 83 9.26 -9.64 9.26
N TYR A 84 8.07 -9.16 9.55
CA TYR A 84 7.24 -9.72 10.60
C TYR A 84 6.70 -11.11 10.24
N MET A 85 6.43 -11.32 8.96
CA MET A 85 5.85 -12.55 8.44
C MET A 85 6.87 -13.47 7.78
N GLU A 86 8.12 -13.13 7.84
CA GLU A 86 9.19 -13.94 7.28
C GLU A 86 9.52 -15.14 8.13
#